data_45889b8e83406cd9a0f326503b79cb62
#
_entry.id   45889b8e83406cd9a0f326503b79cb62
#
_cell.length_a   1.000
_cell.length_b   1.000
_cell.length_c   1.000
_cell.angle_alpha   90.00
_cell.angle_beta   90.00
_cell.angle_gamma   90.00
#
_symmetry.space_group_name_H-M   'P 1'
#
loop_
_entity.id
_entity.type
_entity.pdbx_description
1 polymer ?
#
loop_
_entity_poly.entity_id
_entity_poly.type
_entity_poly.pdbx_seq_one_letter_code
_entity_poly.pdbx_strand_id
1 'polypeptide(L)'
;VVLKYCTECYKQIHGSLPTNVVLSQEPEVCDKCGKEEQIILNNTPANTLTVAECQVETQKHIEAVRRYIRFMIDKIDMRGVKHDASKLESPEVEVFAEYTPKLNSTTFGSEEYYANLEGMKSALDHHYAFNRHHPEHFANGINDMTLVDILEMFCDWKASTLRHNDGNLL
;
A
#
# COMPACT_ATOMS: atom_id res chain seq x y z
N VAL A 1 -14.51 19.74 -37.66
CA VAL A 1 -13.57 20.26 -38.70
C VAL A 1 -12.18 20.03 -38.15
N VAL A 2 -11.36 19.27 -38.84
CA VAL A 2 -9.95 19.05 -38.49
C VAL A 2 -9.17 20.23 -39.08
N LEU A 3 -8.55 21.03 -38.22
CA LEU A 3 -7.73 22.17 -38.64
C LEU A 3 -6.39 21.66 -39.20
N LYS A 4 -5.92 22.30 -40.25
CA LYS A 4 -4.70 21.93 -41.02
C LYS A 4 -3.61 22.97 -40.70
N TYR A 5 -2.48 22.51 -40.18
CA TYR A 5 -1.38 23.41 -39.80
C TYR A 5 -0.08 23.02 -40.49
N CYS A 6 0.67 24.00 -41.01
CA CYS A 6 2.07 23.83 -41.37
C CYS A 6 2.94 23.58 -40.11
N THR A 7 4.14 23.05 -40.29
CA THR A 7 5.04 22.67 -39.20
C THR A 7 5.34 23.82 -38.22
N GLU A 8 5.51 25.03 -38.75
CA GLU A 8 5.82 26.21 -37.97
C GLU A 8 4.61 26.64 -37.12
N CYS A 9 3.41 26.71 -37.71
CA CYS A 9 2.19 27.02 -36.98
C CYS A 9 1.80 25.98 -35.95
N TYR A 10 2.06 24.69 -36.25
CA TYR A 10 1.84 23.63 -35.31
C TYR A 10 2.74 23.76 -34.07
N LYS A 11 4.06 24.01 -34.25
CA LYS A 11 4.98 24.26 -33.13
C LYS A 11 4.56 25.46 -32.28
N GLN A 12 4.11 26.55 -32.90
CA GLN A 12 3.64 27.73 -32.16
C GLN A 12 2.39 27.44 -31.31
N ILE A 13 1.53 26.53 -31.73
CA ILE A 13 0.30 26.19 -31.01
C ILE A 13 0.57 25.13 -29.93
N HIS A 14 1.37 24.11 -30.24
CA HIS A 14 1.53 22.91 -29.42
C HIS A 14 2.92 22.80 -28.75
N GLY A 15 3.83 23.74 -28.99
CA GLY A 15 5.18 23.78 -28.41
C GLY A 15 6.20 22.86 -29.09
N SER A 16 5.78 21.74 -29.68
CA SER A 16 6.64 20.78 -30.37
C SER A 16 5.92 20.10 -31.53
N LEU A 17 6.66 19.46 -32.42
CA LEU A 17 6.08 18.58 -33.44
C LEU A 17 5.77 17.19 -32.86
N PRO A 18 4.80 16.47 -33.48
CA PRO A 18 4.59 15.04 -33.18
C PRO A 18 5.86 14.22 -33.42
N THR A 19 6.02 13.12 -32.71
CA THR A 19 7.20 12.24 -32.80
C THR A 19 7.38 11.61 -34.21
N ASN A 20 6.28 11.39 -34.92
CA ASN A 20 6.26 10.83 -36.28
C ASN A 20 5.45 11.77 -37.16
N VAL A 21 6.07 12.87 -37.59
CA VAL A 21 5.40 13.85 -38.47
C VAL A 21 5.14 13.25 -39.85
N VAL A 22 3.88 13.23 -40.26
CA VAL A 22 3.46 12.91 -41.62
C VAL A 22 2.99 14.20 -42.26
N LEU A 23 3.64 14.58 -43.33
CA LEU A 23 3.31 15.79 -44.11
C LEU A 23 2.47 15.45 -45.34
N SER A 24 1.66 16.40 -45.78
CA SER A 24 0.96 16.29 -47.08
C SER A 24 1.95 16.18 -48.21
N GLN A 25 1.62 15.39 -49.27
CA GLN A 25 2.46 15.26 -50.44
C GLN A 25 2.48 16.57 -51.26
N GLU A 26 1.31 17.22 -51.38
CA GLU A 26 1.16 18.52 -52.06
C GLU A 26 0.99 19.64 -51.03
N PRO A 27 1.43 20.88 -51.34
CA PRO A 27 1.15 22.02 -50.52
C PRO A 27 -0.36 22.27 -50.34
N GLU A 28 -0.77 22.56 -49.09
CA GLU A 28 -2.15 22.92 -48.76
C GLU A 28 -2.15 24.22 -47.98
N VAL A 29 -3.29 24.93 -47.93
CA VAL A 29 -3.43 26.18 -47.18
C VAL A 29 -3.45 25.87 -45.67
N CYS A 30 -2.51 26.48 -44.93
CA CYS A 30 -2.49 26.42 -43.47
C CYS A 30 -3.61 27.25 -42.86
N ASP A 31 -4.47 26.67 -42.03
CA ASP A 31 -5.62 27.33 -41.41
C ASP A 31 -5.22 28.47 -40.46
N LYS A 32 -3.96 28.50 -39.99
CA LYS A 32 -3.48 29.57 -39.10
C LYS A 32 -2.83 30.74 -39.84
N CYS A 33 -1.90 30.45 -40.74
CA CYS A 33 -1.13 31.52 -41.40
C CYS A 33 -1.57 31.83 -42.86
N GLY A 34 -2.43 31.01 -43.45
CA GLY A 34 -2.94 31.20 -44.78
C GLY A 34 -1.94 30.87 -45.90
N LYS A 35 -0.71 30.41 -45.58
CA LYS A 35 0.30 30.09 -46.61
C LYS A 35 0.06 28.68 -47.16
N GLU A 36 0.39 28.49 -48.44
CA GLU A 36 0.46 27.17 -49.05
C GLU A 36 1.79 26.51 -48.68
N GLU A 37 1.73 25.51 -47.80
CA GLU A 37 2.88 24.75 -47.33
C GLU A 37 2.47 23.31 -47.10
N GLN A 38 3.44 22.43 -46.94
CA GLN A 38 3.13 21.06 -46.49
C GLN A 38 2.53 21.11 -45.09
N ILE A 39 1.35 20.53 -44.92
CA ILE A 39 0.64 20.49 -43.63
C ILE A 39 0.82 19.15 -42.91
N ILE A 40 0.69 19.19 -41.62
CA ILE A 40 0.76 18.00 -40.78
C ILE A 40 -0.56 17.22 -40.92
N LEU A 41 -0.48 16.00 -41.39
CA LEU A 41 -1.64 15.11 -41.54
C LEU A 41 -2.00 14.38 -40.26
N ASN A 42 -1.03 14.15 -39.35
CA ASN A 42 -1.25 13.56 -38.05
C ASN A 42 -1.30 14.66 -36.98
N ASN A 43 -2.44 15.30 -36.85
CA ASN A 43 -2.70 16.37 -35.88
C ASN A 43 -2.83 15.88 -34.42
N THR A 44 -2.34 14.68 -34.11
CA THR A 44 -2.34 14.22 -32.73
C THR A 44 -1.25 14.99 -31.96
N PRO A 45 -1.56 15.77 -30.90
CA PRO A 45 -0.55 16.43 -30.09
C PRO A 45 0.48 15.40 -29.62
N ALA A 46 1.77 15.76 -29.60
CA ALA A 46 2.88 14.86 -29.23
C ALA A 46 2.73 14.18 -27.85
N ASN A 47 1.76 14.64 -27.04
CA ASN A 47 1.46 14.16 -25.70
C ASN A 47 0.06 13.52 -25.56
N THR A 48 -0.61 13.18 -26.65
CA THR A 48 -1.90 12.46 -26.56
C THR A 48 -1.72 11.02 -27.03
N LEU A 49 -2.17 10.11 -26.19
CA LEU A 49 -2.28 8.69 -26.53
C LEU A 49 -3.58 8.47 -27.33
N THR A 50 -3.55 7.56 -28.25
CA THR A 50 -4.78 7.00 -28.80
C THR A 50 -5.53 6.23 -27.71
N VAL A 51 -6.83 6.01 -27.91
CA VAL A 51 -7.64 5.22 -26.94
C VAL A 51 -7.02 3.84 -26.71
N ALA A 52 -6.54 3.18 -27.76
CA ALA A 52 -5.92 1.85 -27.65
C ALA A 52 -4.61 1.90 -26.82
N GLU A 53 -3.75 2.88 -27.08
CA GLU A 53 -2.52 3.07 -26.28
C GLU A 53 -2.83 3.37 -24.83
N CYS A 54 -3.81 4.24 -24.57
CA CYS A 54 -4.27 4.54 -23.21
C CYS A 54 -4.79 3.29 -22.48
N GLN A 55 -5.55 2.44 -23.18
CA GLN A 55 -6.03 1.16 -22.63
C GLN A 55 -4.88 0.22 -22.29
N VAL A 56 -3.88 0.10 -23.18
CA VAL A 56 -2.68 -0.72 -22.93
C VAL A 56 -1.90 -0.22 -21.70
N GLU A 57 -1.64 1.08 -21.63
CA GLU A 57 -0.93 1.65 -20.46
C GLU A 57 -1.73 1.48 -19.16
N THR A 58 -3.05 1.67 -19.21
CA THR A 58 -3.93 1.43 -18.06
C THR A 58 -3.88 -0.04 -17.63
N GLN A 59 -3.91 -0.98 -18.57
CA GLN A 59 -3.82 -2.41 -18.26
C GLN A 59 -2.47 -2.77 -17.60
N LYS A 60 -1.37 -2.24 -18.10
CA LYS A 60 -0.04 -2.40 -17.46
C LYS A 60 -0.03 -1.87 -16.02
N HIS A 61 -0.64 -0.70 -15.80
CA HIS A 61 -0.76 -0.12 -14.46
C HIS A 61 -1.59 -1.03 -13.53
N ILE A 62 -2.74 -1.52 -13.98
CA ILE A 62 -3.59 -2.45 -13.22
C ILE A 62 -2.79 -3.70 -12.82
N GLU A 63 -2.02 -4.28 -13.74
CA GLU A 63 -1.19 -5.46 -13.48
C GLU A 63 -0.08 -5.16 -12.46
N ALA A 64 0.55 -3.98 -12.55
CA ALA A 64 1.55 -3.54 -11.58
C ALA A 64 0.93 -3.40 -10.18
N VAL A 65 -0.22 -2.73 -10.05
CA VAL A 65 -0.95 -2.59 -8.78
C VAL A 65 -1.31 -3.96 -8.20
N ARG A 66 -1.85 -4.88 -9.00
CA ARG A 66 -2.18 -6.25 -8.55
C ARG A 66 -0.96 -7.00 -8.03
N ARG A 67 0.19 -6.84 -8.68
CA ARG A 67 1.46 -7.46 -8.24
C ARG A 67 1.89 -6.92 -6.87
N TYR A 68 1.80 -5.60 -6.63
CA TYR A 68 2.12 -5.02 -5.33
C TYR A 68 1.13 -5.41 -4.25
N ILE A 69 -0.16 -5.52 -4.56
CA ILE A 69 -1.17 -6.02 -3.61
C ILE A 69 -0.82 -7.45 -3.19
N ARG A 70 -0.50 -8.34 -4.12
CA ARG A 70 -0.07 -9.71 -3.78
C ARG A 70 1.17 -9.73 -2.90
N PHE A 71 2.18 -8.91 -3.23
CA PHE A 71 3.36 -8.78 -2.39
C PHE A 71 3.01 -8.36 -0.96
N MET A 72 2.06 -7.44 -0.76
CA MET A 72 1.61 -7.04 0.59
C MET A 72 0.86 -8.16 1.30
N ILE A 73 0.01 -8.91 0.58
CA ILE A 73 -0.68 -10.09 1.13
C ILE A 73 0.33 -11.13 1.62
N ASP A 74 1.35 -11.45 0.81
CA ASP A 74 2.40 -12.40 1.18
C ASP A 74 3.18 -11.92 2.42
N LYS A 75 3.43 -10.61 2.55
CA LYS A 75 4.08 -10.04 3.74
C LYS A 75 3.23 -10.20 5.00
N ILE A 76 1.92 -9.97 4.89
CA ILE A 76 0.98 -10.11 6.02
C ILE A 76 0.85 -11.59 6.40
N ASP A 77 0.72 -12.49 5.44
CA ASP A 77 0.64 -13.94 5.68
C ASP A 77 1.89 -14.45 6.41
N MET A 78 3.08 -14.05 5.97
CA MET A 78 4.34 -14.40 6.63
C MET A 78 4.44 -13.85 8.06
N ARG A 79 3.79 -12.71 8.36
CA ARG A 79 3.70 -12.20 9.73
C ARG A 79 2.77 -13.07 10.58
N GLY A 80 1.64 -13.51 10.02
CA GLY A 80 0.73 -14.44 10.68
C GLY A 80 1.39 -15.80 11.01
N VAL A 81 2.19 -16.34 10.09
CA VAL A 81 2.94 -17.60 10.33
C VAL A 81 3.92 -17.47 11.50
N LYS A 82 4.49 -16.27 11.71
CA LYS A 82 5.48 -16.02 12.78
C LYS A 82 4.89 -15.33 14.01
N HIS A 83 3.62 -14.99 13.96
CA HIS A 83 2.93 -14.30 15.04
C HIS A 83 3.09 -15.05 16.35
N ASP A 84 3.53 -14.37 17.39
CA ASP A 84 3.71 -14.91 18.73
C ASP A 84 4.63 -16.15 18.83
N ALA A 85 5.44 -16.42 17.82
CA ALA A 85 6.31 -17.60 17.83
C ALA A 85 7.24 -17.65 19.04
N SER A 86 7.63 -16.50 19.60
CA SER A 86 8.43 -16.40 20.82
C SER A 86 7.73 -16.98 22.05
N LYS A 87 6.39 -16.98 22.09
CA LYS A 87 5.58 -17.59 23.16
C LYS A 87 5.65 -19.12 23.21
N LEU A 88 6.17 -19.75 22.14
CA LEU A 88 6.32 -21.21 22.05
C LEU A 88 7.67 -21.69 22.61
N GLU A 89 8.57 -20.77 22.96
CA GLU A 89 9.92 -21.04 23.41
C GLU A 89 10.23 -20.34 24.72
N SER A 90 11.29 -20.83 25.42
CA SER A 90 11.81 -20.18 26.62
C SER A 90 12.45 -18.80 26.27
N PRO A 91 12.30 -17.74 27.06
CA PRO A 91 11.76 -17.72 28.43
C PRO A 91 10.26 -17.45 28.54
N GLU A 92 9.54 -17.32 27.42
CA GLU A 92 8.14 -16.89 27.43
C GLU A 92 7.19 -18.04 27.79
N VAL A 93 7.38 -19.24 27.21
CA VAL A 93 6.42 -20.34 27.30
C VAL A 93 6.09 -20.73 28.75
N GLU A 94 7.09 -20.78 29.63
CA GLU A 94 6.91 -21.16 31.02
C GLU A 94 6.08 -20.12 31.77
N VAL A 95 6.38 -18.84 31.58
CA VAL A 95 5.68 -17.74 32.26
C VAL A 95 4.26 -17.62 31.76
N PHE A 96 4.05 -17.69 30.44
CA PHE A 96 2.69 -17.67 29.85
C PHE A 96 1.86 -18.88 30.29
N ALA A 97 2.47 -20.07 30.39
CA ALA A 97 1.78 -21.27 30.90
C ALA A 97 1.30 -21.10 32.35
N GLU A 98 2.08 -20.44 33.20
CA GLU A 98 1.74 -20.19 34.60
C GLU A 98 0.66 -19.11 34.74
N TYR A 99 0.80 -17.98 34.03
CA TYR A 99 -0.01 -16.78 34.29
C TYR A 99 -1.25 -16.66 33.43
N THR A 100 -1.31 -17.28 32.22
CA THR A 100 -2.50 -17.19 31.37
C THR A 100 -3.77 -17.68 32.06
N PRO A 101 -3.77 -18.83 32.78
CA PRO A 101 -4.95 -19.26 33.53
C PRO A 101 -5.34 -18.29 34.65
N LYS A 102 -4.35 -17.68 35.31
CA LYS A 102 -4.58 -16.69 36.38
C LYS A 102 -5.26 -15.44 35.83
N LEU A 103 -4.75 -14.89 34.71
CA LEU A 103 -5.35 -13.75 34.04
C LEU A 103 -6.79 -14.02 33.59
N ASN A 104 -7.05 -15.19 33.02
CA ASN A 104 -8.39 -15.59 32.57
C ASN A 104 -9.41 -15.69 33.73
N SER A 105 -8.95 -15.91 34.98
CA SER A 105 -9.79 -16.00 36.18
C SER A 105 -9.99 -14.68 36.89
N THR A 106 -9.25 -13.62 36.52
CA THR A 106 -9.34 -12.28 37.12
C THR A 106 -10.20 -11.32 36.31
N THR A 107 -10.77 -10.32 36.98
CA THR A 107 -11.47 -9.23 36.29
C THR A 107 -10.45 -8.26 35.74
N PHE A 108 -10.60 -7.91 34.44
CA PHE A 108 -9.74 -6.93 33.78
C PHE A 108 -9.67 -5.62 34.58
N GLY A 109 -8.45 -5.13 34.83
CA GLY A 109 -8.21 -3.89 35.56
C GLY A 109 -8.30 -3.99 37.08
N SER A 110 -8.50 -5.20 37.66
CA SER A 110 -8.44 -5.39 39.12
C SER A 110 -6.99 -5.34 39.64
N GLU A 111 -6.83 -5.16 40.94
CA GLU A 111 -5.50 -5.22 41.60
C GLU A 111 -4.81 -6.58 41.35
N GLU A 112 -5.57 -7.67 41.40
CA GLU A 112 -5.09 -9.01 41.13
C GLU A 112 -4.65 -9.16 39.66
N TYR A 113 -5.38 -8.56 38.72
CA TYR A 113 -5.00 -8.52 37.30
C TYR A 113 -3.64 -7.83 37.14
N TYR A 114 -3.43 -6.66 37.74
CA TYR A 114 -2.15 -5.96 37.63
C TYR A 114 -1.01 -6.68 38.38
N ALA A 115 -1.29 -7.36 39.48
CA ALA A 115 -0.29 -8.19 40.15
C ALA A 115 0.16 -9.36 39.28
N ASN A 116 -0.76 -10.01 38.53
CA ASN A 116 -0.41 -11.05 37.56
C ASN A 116 0.40 -10.50 36.40
N LEU A 117 0.09 -9.32 35.90
CA LEU A 117 0.88 -8.66 34.84
C LEU A 117 2.31 -8.34 35.32
N GLU A 118 2.48 -7.85 36.57
CA GLU A 118 3.81 -7.60 37.10
C GLU A 118 4.62 -8.90 37.26
N GLY A 119 3.97 -10.02 37.63
CA GLY A 119 4.59 -11.34 37.65
C GLY A 119 5.05 -11.84 36.27
N MET A 120 4.39 -11.38 35.22
CA MET A 120 4.73 -11.70 33.81
C MET A 120 5.75 -10.74 33.19
N LYS A 121 6.14 -9.69 33.90
CA LYS A 121 6.88 -8.56 33.31
C LYS A 121 8.09 -8.97 32.49
N SER A 122 8.90 -9.89 32.96
CA SER A 122 10.09 -10.36 32.25
C SER A 122 9.77 -11.04 30.92
N ALA A 123 8.68 -11.82 30.84
CA ALA A 123 8.21 -12.46 29.63
C ALA A 123 7.56 -11.44 28.68
N LEU A 124 6.83 -10.47 29.22
CA LEU A 124 6.24 -9.38 28.43
C LEU A 124 7.33 -8.48 27.83
N ASP A 125 8.33 -8.09 28.59
CA ASP A 125 9.46 -7.30 28.10
C ASP A 125 10.21 -8.03 26.97
N HIS A 126 10.44 -9.34 27.12
CA HIS A 126 11.01 -10.18 26.05
C HIS A 126 10.08 -10.24 24.85
N HIS A 127 8.80 -10.50 25.07
CA HIS A 127 7.80 -10.58 24.02
C HIS A 127 7.75 -9.29 23.19
N TYR A 128 7.67 -8.14 23.83
CA TYR A 128 7.65 -6.84 23.15
C TYR A 128 8.94 -6.54 22.38
N ALA A 129 10.08 -7.00 22.88
CA ALA A 129 11.35 -6.82 22.19
C ALA A 129 11.39 -7.58 20.85
N PHE A 130 10.70 -8.72 20.72
CA PHE A 130 10.75 -9.58 19.53
C PHE A 130 9.51 -9.49 18.63
N ASN A 131 8.39 -8.93 19.11
CA ASN A 131 7.11 -8.95 18.40
C ASN A 131 6.66 -7.53 18.03
N ARG A 132 6.78 -7.19 16.75
CA ARG A 132 6.55 -5.85 16.20
C ARG A 132 5.07 -5.45 16.10
N HIS A 133 4.15 -6.34 16.35
CA HIS A 133 2.71 -6.00 16.40
C HIS A 133 2.30 -5.33 17.72
N HIS A 134 3.23 -5.17 18.65
CA HIS A 134 3.03 -4.42 19.89
C HIS A 134 3.61 -3.00 19.79
N PRO A 135 2.86 -1.94 20.12
CA PRO A 135 3.39 -0.57 20.16
C PRO A 135 4.58 -0.42 21.10
N GLU A 136 4.66 -1.23 22.16
CA GLU A 136 5.73 -1.26 23.16
C GLU A 136 7.09 -1.67 22.56
N HIS A 137 7.10 -2.30 21.39
CA HIS A 137 8.32 -2.60 20.63
C HIS A 137 9.05 -1.33 20.18
N PHE A 138 8.35 -0.23 20.01
CA PHE A 138 8.86 0.97 19.37
C PHE A 138 9.02 2.14 20.35
N ALA A 139 10.05 2.97 20.13
CA ALA A 139 10.33 4.12 20.98
C ALA A 139 9.18 5.14 20.99
N ASN A 140 8.48 5.35 19.87
CA ASN A 140 7.34 6.26 19.75
C ASN A 140 6.00 5.50 19.60
N GLY A 141 5.95 4.24 20.03
CA GLY A 141 4.75 3.43 19.96
C GLY A 141 4.21 3.26 18.55
N ILE A 142 2.90 3.42 18.38
CA ILE A 142 2.20 3.24 17.10
C ILE A 142 2.72 4.15 15.97
N ASN A 143 3.35 5.28 16.29
CA ASN A 143 3.87 6.21 15.28
C ASN A 143 5.08 5.65 14.51
N ASP A 144 5.79 4.69 15.08
CA ASP A 144 6.93 4.02 14.43
C ASP A 144 6.54 2.70 13.76
N MET A 145 5.28 2.26 13.92
CA MET A 145 4.78 1.03 13.32
C MET A 145 4.57 1.19 11.81
N THR A 146 4.97 0.18 11.04
CA THR A 146 4.59 0.08 9.63
C THR A 146 3.14 -0.35 9.47
N LEU A 147 2.56 -0.16 8.28
CA LEU A 147 1.20 -0.65 7.98
C LEU A 147 1.05 -2.16 8.25
N VAL A 148 2.09 -2.95 7.97
CA VAL A 148 2.07 -4.41 8.23
C VAL A 148 2.03 -4.69 9.73
N ASP A 149 2.79 -3.95 10.56
CA ASP A 149 2.76 -4.08 12.02
C ASP A 149 1.36 -3.76 12.57
N ILE A 150 0.73 -2.69 12.06
CA ILE A 150 -0.63 -2.28 12.47
C ILE A 150 -1.68 -3.31 12.07
N LEU A 151 -1.59 -3.87 10.86
CA LEU A 151 -2.52 -4.90 10.40
C LEU A 151 -2.39 -6.19 11.21
N GLU A 152 -1.16 -6.59 11.56
CA GLU A 152 -0.94 -7.73 12.43
C GLU A 152 -1.51 -7.49 13.83
N MET A 153 -1.23 -6.33 14.44
CA MET A 153 -1.81 -5.91 15.72
C MET A 153 -3.35 -5.97 15.71
N PHE A 154 -3.97 -5.44 14.64
CA PHE A 154 -5.43 -5.50 14.49
C PHE A 154 -5.95 -6.94 14.41
N CYS A 155 -5.26 -7.81 13.66
CA CYS A 155 -5.62 -9.23 13.54
C CYS A 155 -5.48 -9.94 14.89
N ASP A 156 -4.43 -9.64 15.66
CA ASP A 156 -4.25 -10.17 17.01
C ASP A 156 -5.38 -9.74 17.95
N TRP A 157 -5.71 -8.45 17.99
CA TRP A 157 -6.84 -7.95 18.76
C TRP A 157 -8.15 -8.64 18.35
N LYS A 158 -8.38 -8.80 17.04
CA LYS A 158 -9.59 -9.50 16.57
C LYS A 158 -9.61 -10.96 17.00
N ALA A 159 -8.49 -11.66 16.90
CA ALA A 159 -8.37 -13.05 17.36
C ALA A 159 -8.57 -13.17 18.89
N SER A 160 -8.07 -12.21 19.66
CA SER A 160 -8.24 -12.20 21.12
C SER A 160 -9.71 -12.06 21.55
N THR A 161 -10.55 -11.35 20.76
CA THR A 161 -11.99 -11.24 21.05
C THR A 161 -12.72 -12.59 20.95
N LEU A 162 -12.19 -13.55 20.20
CA LEU A 162 -12.78 -14.90 20.09
C LEU A 162 -12.60 -15.74 21.35
N ARG A 163 -11.75 -15.31 22.29
CA ARG A 163 -11.51 -16.02 23.57
C ARG A 163 -12.56 -15.68 24.63
N HIS A 164 -13.39 -14.66 24.40
CA HIS A 164 -14.41 -14.19 25.32
C HIS A 164 -15.80 -14.24 24.66
N ASN A 165 -16.81 -14.70 25.43
CA ASN A 165 -18.18 -14.84 24.90
C ASN A 165 -18.83 -13.50 24.52
N ASP A 166 -18.32 -12.39 25.07
CA ASP A 166 -18.77 -11.01 24.86
C ASP A 166 -17.71 -10.14 24.15
N GLY A 167 -16.64 -10.76 23.65
CA GLY A 167 -15.57 -10.07 22.98
C GLY A 167 -16.06 -9.42 21.70
N ASN A 168 -15.96 -8.08 21.61
CA ASN A 168 -16.28 -7.29 20.43
C ASN A 168 -15.21 -6.24 20.20
N LEU A 169 -14.69 -6.18 18.97
CA LEU A 169 -13.72 -5.18 18.55
C LEU A 169 -14.35 -4.04 17.73
N LEU A 170 -15.55 -4.28 17.18
CA LEU A 170 -16.28 -3.33 16.31
C LEU A 170 -17.74 -3.25 16.75
#